data_cb63caac6e009e549ef155144b9fd5fa
#
_entry.id   cb63caac6e009e549ef155144b9fd5fa
#
_cell.length_a   1.000
_cell.length_b   1.000
_cell.length_c   1.000
_cell.angle_alpha   90.00
_cell.angle_beta   90.00
_cell.angle_gamma   90.00
#
_symmetry.space_group_name_H-M   'P 1'
#
loop_
_entity.id
_entity.type
_entity.pdbx_description
1 polymer ?
#
loop_
_entity_poly.entity_id
_entity_poly.type
_entity_poly.pdbx_seq_one_letter_code
_entity_poly.pdbx_strand_id
1 'polypeptide(L)'
;MKATTRLFAWGLLLAAASAIVSCGGDSGTVTDTAAVTASSADTAVVEDDSRVKDNLPEIDYEGDSVTILYREEVAYEFATEQTGEPVDDAVYDRNRAISERFNLTLDYMGRPGLWATQADYKGLITNTVLAGDSTFDIITGQSNIVLPLATENIYLDLADAKYIDYTKPYWKDGFHDNATIHGHLYAVSGDYALTTLTETNVLLFHAGLFDDYDIAYPYQMVRDGTWTLDAFLSLVETFSADLNGDSVIDENDLRGFTAYGNSINPLTYSTQTAIMAKQEDGTHIIDFPKEKHIEVYDKVYDLVHSPNFLDREKAPEGFAHSDNAVVYELEVGRSAMVGVVLKGVEWLRDMKEDFGILPYPKYNEEQEDYVCSILRRFTVASVPITAVDPDQSSLVLEALSCIGYNDIIPTYFNVALKDKYTRDADTAEMLDIIQAGAYFDFADAFYGNLSGVSDFLTSYAYYNSNAKGLASFFEKQRNSIQKQLDELYEAYED
;
A
#
# COMPACT_ATOMS: atom_id res chain seq x y z
N MET A 1 -27.88 36.53 21.48
CA MET A 1 -28.24 36.54 22.91
C MET A 1 -27.51 35.39 23.61
N LYS A 2 -26.65 35.82 24.52
CA LYS A 2 -26.08 35.12 25.68
C LYS A 2 -25.50 33.69 25.56
N ALA A 3 -24.18 33.69 25.72
CA ALA A 3 -23.29 32.62 26.12
C ALA A 3 -23.71 31.91 27.42
N THR A 4 -23.32 30.65 27.59
CA THR A 4 -22.96 30.11 28.90
C THR A 4 -21.83 29.06 28.76
N THR A 5 -20.67 29.49 29.14
CA THR A 5 -19.47 28.74 29.48
C THR A 5 -19.73 27.86 30.72
N ARG A 6 -19.31 26.61 30.73
CA ARG A 6 -19.08 25.85 31.96
C ARG A 6 -17.71 25.18 31.93
N LEU A 7 -16.80 25.79 32.68
CA LEU A 7 -15.59 25.15 33.20
C LEU A 7 -15.97 24.09 34.26
N PHE A 8 -15.28 22.95 34.23
CA PHE A 8 -15.11 22.11 35.43
C PHE A 8 -13.64 21.72 35.51
N ALA A 9 -13.00 22.33 36.50
CA ALA A 9 -11.72 21.91 37.08
C ALA A 9 -12.01 21.09 38.34
N TRP A 10 -11.23 20.05 38.58
CA TRP A 10 -10.94 19.37 39.87
C TRP A 10 -10.10 18.16 39.53
N GLY A 11 -8.99 17.76 40.10
CA GLY A 11 -8.39 18.12 41.38
C GLY A 11 -7.45 16.97 41.70
N LEU A 12 -6.20 17.30 42.00
CA LEU A 12 -5.16 16.36 42.48
C LEU A 12 -5.62 15.60 43.72
N LEU A 13 -5.23 14.32 43.82
CA LEU A 13 -5.10 13.62 45.09
C LEU A 13 -3.82 12.77 45.10
N LEU A 14 -2.82 13.24 45.82
CA LEU A 14 -1.70 12.44 46.31
C LEU A 14 -2.19 11.49 47.41
N ALA A 15 -1.70 10.26 47.45
CA ALA A 15 -1.64 9.46 48.65
C ALA A 15 -0.35 8.64 48.68
N ALA A 16 0.37 8.82 49.76
CA ALA A 16 1.71 8.30 50.01
C ALA A 16 1.70 6.91 50.67
N ALA A 17 2.77 6.20 50.41
CA ALA A 17 3.55 5.26 51.21
C ALA A 17 2.91 4.41 52.31
N SER A 18 3.21 3.12 52.33
CA SER A 18 3.64 2.44 53.56
C SER A 18 4.48 1.19 53.23
N ALA A 19 5.73 1.24 53.68
CA ALA A 19 6.63 0.11 53.75
C ALA A 19 6.26 -0.78 54.96
N ILE A 20 6.36 -2.09 54.78
CA ILE A 20 6.44 -3.02 55.91
C ILE A 20 7.69 -3.89 55.75
N VAL A 21 8.60 -3.68 56.70
CA VAL A 21 9.77 -4.50 56.98
C VAL A 21 9.33 -5.67 57.84
N SER A 22 9.80 -6.90 57.53
CA SER A 22 9.85 -7.98 58.52
C SER A 22 11.19 -8.69 58.43
N CYS A 23 11.86 -8.68 59.56
CA CYS A 23 13.13 -9.32 59.89
C CYS A 23 12.97 -10.82 60.21
N GLY A 24 14.05 -11.57 59.99
CA GLY A 24 14.29 -12.88 60.55
C GLY A 24 15.57 -13.47 59.95
N GLY A 25 16.63 -13.44 60.53
CA GLY A 25 17.89 -13.71 60.99
C GLY A 25 18.31 -15.17 60.78
N ASP A 26 19.54 -15.42 60.37
CA ASP A 26 20.63 -15.82 61.28
C ASP A 26 21.96 -15.98 60.51
N SER A 27 22.97 -15.65 61.20
CA SER A 27 24.42 -15.68 61.13
C SER A 27 25.19 -16.60 60.19
N GLY A 28 26.27 -16.05 59.62
CA GLY A 28 27.41 -16.79 59.10
C GLY A 28 28.47 -15.85 58.44
N THR A 29 29.41 -15.40 59.26
CA THR A 29 30.65 -14.69 58.91
C THR A 29 31.55 -15.52 58.02
N VAL A 30 32.09 -14.98 56.90
CA VAL A 30 33.52 -15.03 56.53
C VAL A 30 33.85 -13.88 55.59
N THR A 31 34.85 -13.12 55.95
CA THR A 31 35.57 -12.12 55.17
C THR A 31 36.29 -12.69 53.98
N ASP A 32 36.16 -12.09 52.79
CA ASP A 32 37.37 -11.86 51.97
C ASP A 32 37.13 -10.71 50.96
N THR A 33 38.10 -9.79 50.99
CA THR A 33 38.16 -8.59 50.17
C THR A 33 38.83 -8.95 48.83
N ALA A 34 38.12 -9.01 47.72
CA ALA A 34 38.74 -8.98 46.42
C ALA A 34 38.09 -7.86 45.57
N ALA A 35 38.94 -6.89 45.24
CA ALA A 35 38.60 -5.79 44.35
C ALA A 35 38.33 -6.39 42.93
N VAL A 36 37.06 -6.28 42.48
CA VAL A 36 36.71 -6.57 41.09
C VAL A 36 36.92 -5.28 40.30
N THR A 37 38.03 -5.25 39.55
CA THR A 37 38.24 -4.33 38.44
C THR A 37 37.13 -4.59 37.42
N ALA A 38 36.29 -3.61 37.20
CA ALA A 38 35.35 -3.60 36.09
C ALA A 38 36.16 -3.56 34.78
N SER A 39 36.29 -4.70 34.11
CA SER A 39 36.66 -4.80 32.73
C SER A 39 35.46 -4.33 31.93
N SER A 40 35.58 -3.20 31.24
CA SER A 40 34.69 -2.84 30.12
C SER A 40 34.79 -3.94 29.08
N ALA A 41 33.83 -4.85 29.10
CA ALA A 41 33.64 -5.75 27.96
C ALA A 41 33.15 -4.88 26.79
N ASP A 42 34.00 -4.68 25.83
CA ASP A 42 33.66 -4.29 24.47
C ASP A 42 32.67 -5.35 23.98
N THR A 43 31.42 -5.04 24.01
CA THR A 43 30.38 -5.86 23.33
C THR A 43 30.62 -5.61 21.85
N ALA A 44 31.43 -6.46 21.22
CA ALA A 44 31.45 -6.55 19.78
C ALA A 44 29.99 -6.75 19.33
N VAL A 45 29.44 -5.78 18.65
CA VAL A 45 28.17 -5.91 17.94
C VAL A 45 28.41 -7.05 16.96
N VAL A 46 27.78 -8.20 17.19
CA VAL A 46 27.76 -9.29 16.24
C VAL A 46 26.93 -8.73 15.07
N GLU A 47 27.60 -8.36 13.98
CA GLU A 47 26.89 -8.03 12.74
C GLU A 47 25.99 -9.22 12.40
N ASP A 48 24.70 -8.97 12.27
CA ASP A 48 23.74 -9.94 11.78
C ASP A 48 24.01 -10.14 10.29
N ASP A 49 24.68 -11.24 9.96
CA ASP A 49 25.10 -11.58 8.60
C ASP A 49 23.90 -11.87 7.66
N SER A 50 22.67 -11.89 8.19
CA SER A 50 21.42 -12.06 7.42
C SER A 50 20.89 -10.76 6.80
N ARG A 51 21.37 -9.59 7.24
CA ARG A 51 20.89 -8.29 6.75
C ARG A 51 21.41 -7.97 5.36
N VAL A 52 20.54 -7.49 4.47
CA VAL A 52 20.93 -6.97 3.17
C VAL A 52 21.70 -5.65 3.36
N LYS A 53 22.84 -5.51 2.68
CA LYS A 53 23.69 -4.30 2.73
C LYS A 53 23.50 -3.45 1.47
N ASP A 54 23.55 -2.13 1.64
CA ASP A 54 23.37 -1.14 0.57
C ASP A 54 24.64 -0.92 -0.30
N ASN A 55 25.82 -1.37 0.15
CA ASN A 55 27.10 -1.16 -0.52
C ASN A 55 27.50 0.32 -0.71
N LEU A 56 26.84 1.25 0.00
CA LEU A 56 27.16 2.67 -0.09
C LEU A 56 28.54 2.98 0.50
N PRO A 57 29.32 3.90 -0.11
CA PRO A 57 30.60 4.32 0.42
C PRO A 57 30.42 5.13 1.72
N GLU A 58 31.50 5.18 2.51
CA GLU A 58 31.58 6.10 3.66
C GLU A 58 31.83 7.51 3.14
N ILE A 59 30.83 8.37 3.23
CA ILE A 59 30.86 9.78 2.81
C ILE A 59 30.42 10.64 3.99
N ASP A 60 31.15 11.74 4.22
CA ASP A 60 30.76 12.79 5.16
C ASP A 60 30.27 14.01 4.36
N TYR A 61 28.99 14.35 4.48
CA TYR A 61 28.38 15.50 3.80
C TYR A 61 28.48 16.80 4.62
N GLU A 62 29.32 16.83 5.67
CA GLU A 62 29.69 18.03 6.44
C GLU A 62 28.49 18.81 7.04
N GLY A 63 27.35 18.14 7.20
CA GLY A 63 26.12 18.73 7.73
C GLY A 63 25.16 19.29 6.66
N ASP A 64 25.37 18.99 5.40
CA ASP A 64 24.44 19.33 4.31
C ASP A 64 23.05 18.78 4.58
N SER A 65 22.03 19.34 3.94
CA SER A 65 20.65 18.91 4.07
C SER A 65 20.08 18.34 2.77
N VAL A 66 19.20 17.35 2.92
CA VAL A 66 18.37 16.81 1.84
C VAL A 66 16.91 17.00 2.22
N THR A 67 16.18 17.77 1.41
CA THR A 67 14.77 18.05 1.64
C THR A 67 13.90 17.07 0.84
N ILE A 68 13.03 16.33 1.55
CA ILE A 68 12.09 15.38 0.97
C ILE A 68 10.68 15.98 1.00
N LEU A 69 10.11 16.24 -0.18
CA LEU A 69 8.69 16.56 -0.32
C LEU A 69 7.87 15.27 -0.17
N TYR A 70 6.89 15.27 0.73
CA TYR A 70 6.05 14.09 0.96
C TYR A 70 4.57 14.45 1.15
N ARG A 71 3.67 13.47 1.01
CA ARG A 71 2.25 13.60 1.31
C ARG A 71 2.00 13.54 2.82
N GLU A 72 1.30 14.53 3.37
CA GLU A 72 0.97 14.57 4.81
C GLU A 72 0.19 13.32 5.28
N GLU A 73 -0.61 12.72 4.41
CA GLU A 73 -1.43 11.55 4.70
C GLU A 73 -0.63 10.27 4.95
N VAL A 74 0.65 10.28 4.56
CA VAL A 74 1.59 9.18 4.79
C VAL A 74 2.84 9.65 5.54
N ALA A 75 2.68 10.61 6.46
CA ALA A 75 3.77 11.12 7.30
C ALA A 75 4.52 9.99 8.03
N TYR A 76 3.84 8.90 8.36
CA TYR A 76 4.41 7.71 8.99
C TYR A 76 5.50 7.01 8.13
N GLU A 77 5.63 7.33 6.84
CA GLU A 77 6.72 6.81 6.00
C GLU A 77 8.02 7.62 6.15
N PHE A 78 7.93 8.90 6.56
CA PHE A 78 9.06 9.83 6.51
C PHE A 78 9.27 10.62 7.80
N ALA A 79 8.25 11.28 8.30
CA ALA A 79 8.35 12.30 9.35
C ALA A 79 7.66 11.84 10.64
N THR A 80 8.30 10.90 11.36
CA THR A 80 7.81 10.37 12.63
C THR A 80 8.66 10.84 13.80
N GLU A 81 8.08 10.76 15.00
CA GLU A 81 8.76 10.91 16.28
C GLU A 81 8.75 9.55 16.99
N GLN A 82 9.57 9.39 18.02
CA GLN A 82 9.48 8.21 18.89
C GLN A 82 8.20 8.29 19.71
N THR A 83 7.23 7.46 19.35
CA THR A 83 5.89 7.42 19.97
C THR A 83 5.69 6.20 20.85
N GLY A 84 6.57 5.20 20.76
CA GLY A 84 6.40 3.86 21.34
C GLY A 84 5.59 2.92 20.44
N GLU A 85 5.10 3.38 19.27
CA GLU A 85 4.55 2.51 18.25
C GLU A 85 5.70 1.93 17.40
N PRO A 86 5.79 0.62 17.23
CA PRO A 86 6.98 -0.03 16.65
C PRO A 86 7.36 0.47 15.25
N VAL A 87 6.38 0.79 14.41
CA VAL A 87 6.63 1.26 13.04
C VAL A 87 7.14 2.70 13.04
N ASP A 88 6.52 3.58 13.82
CA ASP A 88 6.95 4.97 13.95
C ASP A 88 8.38 5.06 14.50
N ASP A 89 8.67 4.26 15.53
CA ASP A 89 9.99 4.19 16.14
C ASP A 89 11.05 3.66 15.15
N ALA A 90 10.70 2.66 14.32
CA ALA A 90 11.60 2.13 13.30
C ALA A 90 11.90 3.16 12.20
N VAL A 91 10.91 3.95 11.77
CA VAL A 91 11.10 5.03 10.80
C VAL A 91 11.96 6.15 11.39
N TYR A 92 11.72 6.55 12.65
CA TYR A 92 12.55 7.51 13.35
C TYR A 92 14.01 7.05 13.45
N ASP A 93 14.25 5.79 13.85
CA ASP A 93 15.60 5.23 13.99
C ASP A 93 16.31 5.12 12.64
N ARG A 94 15.60 4.76 11.55
CA ARG A 94 16.12 4.78 10.17
C ARG A 94 16.64 6.17 9.80
N ASN A 95 15.82 7.19 10.00
CA ASN A 95 16.15 8.56 9.62
C ASN A 95 17.37 9.06 10.41
N ARG A 96 17.41 8.76 11.71
CA ARG A 96 18.55 9.08 12.56
C ARG A 96 19.83 8.36 12.12
N ALA A 97 19.74 7.06 11.83
CA ALA A 97 20.90 6.26 11.38
C ALA A 97 21.52 6.80 10.07
N ILE A 98 20.69 7.22 9.11
CA ILE A 98 21.14 7.85 7.86
C ILE A 98 21.83 9.18 8.16
N SER A 99 21.21 10.05 8.96
CA SER A 99 21.78 11.34 9.32
C SER A 99 23.12 11.22 10.04
N GLU A 100 23.24 10.27 10.96
CA GLU A 100 24.48 9.99 11.69
C GLU A 100 25.58 9.39 10.78
N ARG A 101 25.21 8.42 9.93
CA ARG A 101 26.16 7.72 9.03
C ARG A 101 26.83 8.64 8.03
N PHE A 102 26.04 9.54 7.44
CA PHE A 102 26.49 10.39 6.34
C PHE A 102 26.73 11.84 6.76
N ASN A 103 26.58 12.17 8.07
CA ASN A 103 26.68 13.53 8.60
C ASN A 103 25.85 14.53 7.76
N LEU A 104 24.55 14.22 7.57
CA LEU A 104 23.60 15.07 6.85
C LEU A 104 22.31 15.26 7.63
N THR A 105 21.52 16.27 7.27
CA THR A 105 20.19 16.52 7.80
C THR A 105 19.14 16.09 6.82
N LEU A 106 18.15 15.29 7.25
CA LEU A 106 16.95 15.00 6.48
C LEU A 106 15.86 16.01 6.87
N ASP A 107 15.52 16.90 5.95
CA ASP A 107 14.43 17.85 6.09
C ASP A 107 13.18 17.32 5.41
N TYR A 108 12.00 17.55 6.00
CA TYR A 108 10.74 17.00 5.53
C TYR A 108 9.72 18.11 5.24
N MET A 109 9.23 18.17 3.99
CA MET A 109 8.21 19.10 3.56
C MET A 109 6.89 18.37 3.30
N GLY A 110 5.97 18.35 4.29
CA GLY A 110 4.63 17.78 4.13
C GLY A 110 3.70 18.68 3.34
N ARG A 111 2.90 18.09 2.44
CA ARG A 111 1.79 18.76 1.74
C ARG A 111 0.63 17.80 1.52
N PRO A 112 -0.62 18.28 1.56
CA PRO A 112 -1.77 17.45 1.21
C PRO A 112 -1.66 16.93 -0.21
N GLY A 113 -1.75 15.59 -0.40
CA GLY A 113 -1.53 14.92 -1.69
C GLY A 113 -2.57 13.86 -2.04
N LEU A 114 -3.83 13.98 -1.54
CA LEU A 114 -4.95 13.12 -1.91
C LEU A 114 -5.55 13.53 -3.26
N TRP A 115 -6.50 12.73 -3.75
CA TRP A 115 -7.23 13.01 -4.98
C TRP A 115 -7.83 14.42 -5.02
N ALA A 116 -8.42 14.88 -3.92
CA ALA A 116 -9.02 16.21 -3.84
C ALA A 116 -8.02 17.37 -3.88
N THR A 117 -6.76 17.13 -3.53
CA THR A 117 -5.68 18.14 -3.44
C THR A 117 -4.57 17.91 -4.46
N GLN A 118 -4.70 16.90 -5.32
CA GLN A 118 -3.66 16.51 -6.28
C GLN A 118 -3.26 17.65 -7.24
N ALA A 119 -4.20 18.53 -7.61
CA ALA A 119 -3.91 19.64 -8.51
C ALA A 119 -2.93 20.64 -7.87
N ASP A 120 -3.11 20.92 -6.58
CA ASP A 120 -2.22 21.81 -5.82
C ASP A 120 -0.86 21.15 -5.61
N TYR A 121 -0.83 19.83 -5.36
CA TYR A 121 0.42 19.06 -5.18
C TYR A 121 1.23 19.03 -6.48
N LYS A 122 0.60 18.71 -7.62
CA LYS A 122 1.23 18.77 -8.96
C LYS A 122 1.72 20.17 -9.27
N GLY A 123 0.86 21.18 -9.04
CA GLY A 123 1.20 22.58 -9.29
C GLY A 123 2.38 23.07 -8.45
N LEU A 124 2.50 22.63 -7.20
CA LEU A 124 3.67 22.94 -6.37
C LEU A 124 4.94 22.36 -7.01
N ILE A 125 4.94 21.08 -7.37
CA ILE A 125 6.11 20.42 -7.97
C ILE A 125 6.51 21.13 -9.26
N THR A 126 5.59 21.22 -10.23
CA THR A 126 5.87 21.78 -11.55
C THR A 126 6.33 23.22 -11.46
N ASN A 127 5.62 24.08 -10.71
CA ASN A 127 5.97 25.50 -10.61
C ASN A 127 7.32 25.74 -9.94
N THR A 128 7.65 24.98 -8.90
CA THR A 128 8.92 25.08 -8.18
C THR A 128 10.09 24.71 -9.10
N VAL A 129 9.99 23.53 -9.75
CA VAL A 129 11.08 23.06 -10.63
C VAL A 129 11.25 23.95 -11.87
N LEU A 130 10.16 24.33 -12.54
CA LEU A 130 10.23 25.21 -13.71
C LEU A 130 10.71 26.63 -13.37
N ALA A 131 10.56 27.09 -12.13
CA ALA A 131 11.16 28.34 -11.66
C ALA A 131 12.68 28.23 -11.41
N GLY A 132 13.25 27.03 -11.48
CA GLY A 132 14.66 26.76 -11.15
C GLY A 132 14.93 26.83 -9.65
N ASP A 133 13.92 26.58 -8.82
CA ASP A 133 14.02 26.62 -7.36
C ASP A 133 14.37 25.25 -6.81
N SER A 134 15.39 25.19 -5.93
CA SER A 134 15.87 23.98 -5.26
C SER A 134 15.23 23.80 -3.88
N THR A 135 13.93 24.02 -3.76
CA THR A 135 13.21 23.91 -2.48
C THR A 135 13.20 22.49 -1.92
N PHE A 136 13.27 21.49 -2.78
CA PHE A 136 13.34 20.07 -2.41
C PHE A 136 14.27 19.30 -3.34
N ASP A 137 14.92 18.26 -2.78
CA ASP A 137 15.91 17.43 -3.45
C ASP A 137 15.32 16.08 -3.88
N ILE A 138 14.31 15.60 -3.14
CA ILE A 138 13.56 14.38 -3.43
C ILE A 138 12.06 14.71 -3.38
N ILE A 139 11.34 14.30 -4.41
CA ILE A 139 9.90 14.43 -4.51
C ILE A 139 9.30 13.05 -4.29
N THR A 140 8.42 12.90 -3.30
CA THR A 140 7.66 11.67 -3.12
C THR A 140 6.16 11.93 -3.25
N GLY A 141 5.39 10.91 -3.60
CA GLY A 141 3.93 11.05 -3.71
C GLY A 141 3.28 9.82 -4.33
N GLN A 142 1.97 9.90 -4.57
CA GLN A 142 1.25 8.81 -5.24
C GLN A 142 1.82 8.58 -6.64
N SER A 143 1.96 7.31 -7.06
CA SER A 143 2.53 6.97 -8.37
C SER A 143 1.76 7.64 -9.52
N ASN A 144 0.43 7.64 -9.46
CA ASN A 144 -0.45 8.27 -10.45
C ASN A 144 -0.43 9.82 -10.42
N ILE A 145 0.27 10.43 -9.49
CA ILE A 145 0.46 11.88 -9.39
C ILE A 145 1.87 12.27 -9.83
N VAL A 146 2.89 11.60 -9.28
CA VAL A 146 4.30 11.95 -9.49
C VAL A 146 4.81 11.45 -10.82
N LEU A 147 4.63 10.17 -11.14
CA LEU A 147 5.17 9.59 -12.38
C LEU A 147 4.65 10.28 -13.66
N PRO A 148 3.36 10.63 -13.79
CA PRO A 148 2.89 11.36 -14.98
C PRO A 148 3.57 12.70 -15.25
N LEU A 149 4.15 13.35 -14.25
CA LEU A 149 4.87 14.62 -14.41
C LEU A 149 6.25 14.43 -15.09
N ALA A 150 6.73 13.21 -15.27
CA ALA A 150 7.94 12.93 -16.04
C ALA A 150 7.88 13.49 -17.47
N THR A 151 6.67 13.51 -18.07
CA THR A 151 6.45 14.10 -19.41
C THR A 151 6.60 15.62 -19.46
N GLU A 152 6.81 16.29 -18.32
CA GLU A 152 7.06 17.73 -18.24
C GLU A 152 8.58 18.08 -18.20
N ASN A 153 9.45 17.07 -18.33
CA ASN A 153 10.93 17.20 -18.31
C ASN A 153 11.45 17.88 -17.02
N ILE A 154 10.82 17.59 -15.89
CA ILE A 154 11.17 18.18 -14.58
C ILE A 154 11.95 17.24 -13.67
N TYR A 155 12.16 15.98 -14.08
CA TYR A 155 12.88 14.97 -13.31
C TYR A 155 14.18 14.54 -13.98
N LEU A 156 15.13 14.14 -13.18
CA LEU A 156 16.34 13.48 -13.64
C LEU A 156 16.06 12.01 -13.95
N ASP A 157 16.73 11.49 -14.96
CA ASP A 157 16.71 10.07 -15.24
C ASP A 157 17.47 9.31 -14.14
N LEU A 158 16.79 8.35 -13.53
CA LEU A 158 17.31 7.54 -12.43
C LEU A 158 17.77 6.14 -12.89
N ALA A 159 17.63 5.80 -14.17
CA ALA A 159 18.00 4.47 -14.69
C ALA A 159 19.45 4.10 -14.36
N ASP A 160 20.37 5.07 -14.43
CA ASP A 160 21.79 4.93 -14.12
C ASP A 160 22.20 5.79 -12.91
N ALA A 161 21.28 6.03 -11.95
CA ALA A 161 21.59 6.82 -10.76
C ALA A 161 22.74 6.21 -9.97
N LYS A 162 23.73 7.04 -9.64
CA LYS A 162 25.06 6.61 -9.17
C LYS A 162 25.05 5.66 -7.97
N TYR A 163 24.16 5.87 -7.03
CA TYR A 163 24.12 5.12 -5.78
C TYR A 163 22.95 4.16 -5.67
N ILE A 164 22.07 4.08 -6.67
CA ILE A 164 20.96 3.12 -6.67
C ILE A 164 21.45 1.79 -7.27
N ASP A 165 21.34 0.71 -6.49
CA ASP A 165 21.64 -0.65 -6.93
C ASP A 165 20.33 -1.43 -7.12
N TYR A 166 19.77 -1.39 -8.34
CA TYR A 166 18.50 -2.06 -8.68
C TYR A 166 18.57 -3.60 -8.56
N THR A 167 19.73 -4.20 -8.33
CA THR A 167 19.83 -5.65 -8.07
C THR A 167 19.45 -6.03 -6.64
N LYS A 168 19.19 -5.05 -5.80
CA LYS A 168 18.86 -5.26 -4.39
C LYS A 168 17.36 -5.52 -4.19
N PRO A 169 17.00 -6.42 -3.25
CA PRO A 169 15.60 -6.86 -3.05
C PRO A 169 14.67 -5.76 -2.49
N TYR A 170 15.20 -4.66 -2.01
CA TYR A 170 14.40 -3.53 -1.52
C TYR A 170 13.89 -2.60 -2.61
N TRP A 171 14.31 -2.78 -3.86
CA TRP A 171 13.74 -2.09 -5.02
C TRP A 171 12.61 -2.92 -5.62
N LYS A 172 11.60 -2.26 -6.17
CA LYS A 172 10.41 -2.92 -6.72
C LYS A 172 10.58 -3.15 -8.23
N ASP A 173 11.26 -4.24 -8.59
CA ASP A 173 11.56 -4.60 -9.98
C ASP A 173 10.33 -4.53 -10.89
N GLY A 174 9.19 -5.06 -10.45
CA GLY A 174 7.96 -5.04 -11.24
C GLY A 174 7.43 -3.63 -11.53
N PHE A 175 7.68 -2.66 -10.63
CA PHE A 175 7.38 -1.25 -10.89
C PHE A 175 8.39 -0.66 -11.87
N HIS A 176 9.69 -0.82 -11.61
CA HIS A 176 10.75 -0.24 -12.45
C HIS A 176 10.66 -0.77 -13.88
N ASP A 177 10.39 -2.07 -14.03
CA ASP A 177 10.19 -2.69 -15.33
C ASP A 177 9.04 -2.04 -16.10
N ASN A 178 7.92 -1.78 -15.46
CA ASN A 178 6.76 -1.11 -16.08
C ASN A 178 6.92 0.40 -16.24
N ALA A 179 7.63 1.08 -15.34
CA ALA A 179 7.83 2.53 -15.39
C ALA A 179 8.98 2.95 -16.32
N THR A 180 9.83 2.02 -16.75
CA THR A 180 10.92 2.29 -17.70
C THR A 180 10.39 2.32 -19.13
N ILE A 181 10.55 3.47 -19.81
CA ILE A 181 10.20 3.68 -21.21
C ILE A 181 11.47 4.11 -21.97
N HIS A 182 11.80 3.46 -23.08
CA HIS A 182 13.01 3.73 -23.88
C HIS A 182 14.33 3.68 -23.08
N GLY A 183 14.34 3.00 -21.95
CA GLY A 183 15.49 2.92 -21.05
C GLY A 183 15.58 4.03 -20.01
N HIS A 184 14.64 4.97 -20.00
CA HIS A 184 14.55 6.07 -19.03
C HIS A 184 13.61 5.73 -17.88
N LEU A 185 14.03 6.02 -16.65
CA LEU A 185 13.28 5.80 -15.41
C LEU A 185 13.27 7.08 -14.57
N TYR A 186 12.13 7.77 -14.53
CA TYR A 186 12.01 9.06 -13.85
C TYR A 186 11.40 8.98 -12.44
N ALA A 187 10.96 7.81 -12.03
CA ALA A 187 10.49 7.56 -10.68
C ALA A 187 10.86 6.16 -10.22
N VAL A 188 11.21 6.00 -8.96
CA VAL A 188 11.57 4.72 -8.35
C VAL A 188 10.58 4.34 -7.25
N SER A 189 10.46 3.05 -6.97
CA SER A 189 9.69 2.50 -5.85
C SER A 189 10.54 1.50 -5.09
N GLY A 190 10.52 1.60 -3.76
CA GLY A 190 11.34 0.78 -2.89
C GLY A 190 10.78 0.70 -1.47
N ASP A 191 11.45 -0.07 -0.62
CA ASP A 191 11.05 -0.26 0.78
C ASP A 191 11.33 0.95 1.68
N TYR A 192 11.70 2.09 1.09
CA TYR A 192 11.66 3.38 1.77
C TYR A 192 10.23 3.79 2.15
N ALA A 193 9.21 3.20 1.49
CA ALA A 193 7.80 3.50 1.66
C ALA A 193 6.97 2.25 2.01
N LEU A 194 6.14 2.33 3.05
CA LEU A 194 5.25 1.27 3.48
C LEU A 194 4.04 1.08 2.54
N THR A 195 3.69 2.11 1.79
CA THR A 195 2.50 2.08 0.93
C THR A 195 2.61 1.07 -0.21
N THR A 196 3.80 0.62 -0.58
CA THR A 196 3.95 -0.52 -1.51
C THR A 196 3.37 -1.82 -0.94
N LEU A 197 3.31 -1.96 0.37
CA LEU A 197 2.68 -3.09 1.06
C LEU A 197 1.22 -2.76 1.44
N THR A 198 0.99 -1.60 2.07
CA THR A 198 -0.32 -1.26 2.63
C THR A 198 -1.40 -0.96 1.57
N GLU A 199 -1.00 -0.58 0.36
CA GLU A 199 -1.91 -0.38 -0.79
C GLU A 199 -2.06 -1.63 -1.68
N THR A 200 -1.60 -2.81 -1.22
CA THR A 200 -1.86 -4.08 -1.90
C THR A 200 -3.33 -4.47 -1.74
N ASN A 201 -4.00 -4.76 -2.87
CA ASN A 201 -5.40 -5.17 -2.87
C ASN A 201 -5.56 -6.60 -2.34
N VAL A 202 -6.49 -6.77 -1.40
CA VAL A 202 -6.82 -8.03 -0.75
C VAL A 202 -8.32 -8.22 -0.64
N LEU A 203 -8.76 -9.46 -0.43
CA LEU A 203 -10.10 -9.77 0.02
C LEU A 203 -10.06 -10.08 1.52
N LEU A 204 -10.99 -9.50 2.28
CA LEU A 204 -11.24 -9.89 3.65
C LEU A 204 -12.55 -10.69 3.71
N PHE A 205 -12.62 -11.70 4.58
CA PHE A 205 -13.85 -12.45 4.81
C PHE A 205 -14.20 -12.50 6.30
N HIS A 206 -15.49 -12.52 6.62
CA HIS A 206 -16.02 -12.57 7.97
C HIS A 206 -16.12 -14.03 8.45
N ALA A 207 -15.21 -14.47 9.33
CA ALA A 207 -15.10 -15.86 9.76
C ALA A 207 -16.40 -16.39 10.40
N GLY A 208 -17.05 -15.59 11.28
CA GLY A 208 -18.30 -15.99 11.91
C GLY A 208 -19.45 -16.25 10.94
N LEU A 209 -19.54 -15.53 9.82
CA LEU A 209 -20.55 -15.82 8.78
C LEU A 209 -20.26 -17.14 8.07
N PHE A 210 -18.99 -17.45 7.80
CA PHE A 210 -18.62 -18.75 7.22
C PHE A 210 -18.97 -19.90 8.17
N ASP A 211 -18.74 -19.74 9.47
CA ASP A 211 -19.12 -20.71 10.50
C ASP A 211 -20.65 -20.88 10.58
N ASP A 212 -21.41 -19.80 10.59
CA ASP A 212 -22.87 -19.81 10.65
C ASP A 212 -23.53 -20.52 9.46
N TYR A 213 -22.90 -20.45 8.29
CA TYR A 213 -23.34 -21.11 7.06
C TYR A 213 -22.73 -22.52 6.86
N ASP A 214 -21.91 -23.02 7.80
CA ASP A 214 -21.17 -24.29 7.71
C ASP A 214 -20.32 -24.39 6.43
N ILE A 215 -19.65 -23.27 6.07
CA ILE A 215 -18.78 -23.15 4.91
C ILE A 215 -17.32 -23.10 5.37
N ALA A 216 -16.48 -23.95 4.78
CA ALA A 216 -15.05 -23.96 5.08
C ALA A 216 -14.38 -22.64 4.62
N TYR A 217 -13.43 -22.16 5.42
CA TYR A 217 -12.64 -20.97 5.05
C TYR A 217 -11.86 -21.22 3.75
N PRO A 218 -11.73 -20.21 2.85
CA PRO A 218 -11.14 -20.40 1.53
C PRO A 218 -9.64 -20.69 1.51
N TYR A 219 -8.95 -20.68 2.64
CA TYR A 219 -7.49 -20.88 2.73
C TYR A 219 -7.01 -22.15 2.00
N GLN A 220 -7.74 -23.28 2.18
CA GLN A 220 -7.35 -24.50 1.50
C GLN A 220 -7.53 -24.42 -0.02
N MET A 221 -8.53 -23.68 -0.49
CA MET A 221 -8.70 -23.41 -1.93
C MET A 221 -7.54 -22.60 -2.51
N VAL A 222 -7.00 -21.65 -1.72
CA VAL A 222 -5.81 -20.88 -2.13
C VAL A 222 -4.60 -21.81 -2.26
N ARG A 223 -4.34 -22.69 -1.25
CA ARG A 223 -3.22 -23.66 -1.26
C ARG A 223 -3.30 -24.63 -2.43
N ASP A 224 -4.50 -25.14 -2.71
CA ASP A 224 -4.74 -26.11 -3.77
C ASP A 224 -4.80 -25.47 -5.16
N GLY A 225 -4.71 -24.14 -5.25
CA GLY A 225 -4.82 -23.39 -6.50
C GLY A 225 -6.22 -23.41 -7.10
N THR A 226 -7.24 -23.76 -6.33
CA THR A 226 -8.66 -23.80 -6.76
C THR A 226 -9.44 -22.53 -6.37
N TRP A 227 -8.78 -21.55 -5.73
CA TRP A 227 -9.34 -20.23 -5.47
C TRP A 227 -9.37 -19.40 -6.76
N THR A 228 -10.40 -19.63 -7.57
CA THR A 228 -10.61 -19.04 -8.89
C THR A 228 -11.75 -18.02 -8.87
N LEU A 229 -11.88 -17.22 -9.94
CA LEU A 229 -13.00 -16.28 -10.11
C LEU A 229 -14.36 -16.99 -9.97
N ASP A 230 -14.52 -18.18 -10.55
CA ASP A 230 -15.78 -18.93 -10.45
C ASP A 230 -16.04 -19.42 -9.00
N ALA A 231 -15.00 -19.85 -8.30
CA ALA A 231 -15.13 -20.21 -6.89
C ALA A 231 -15.51 -19.01 -6.01
N PHE A 232 -14.89 -17.86 -6.23
CA PHE A 232 -15.24 -16.61 -5.55
C PHE A 232 -16.71 -16.23 -5.82
N LEU A 233 -17.13 -16.21 -7.08
CA LEU A 233 -18.51 -15.87 -7.44
C LEU A 233 -19.53 -16.83 -6.82
N SER A 234 -19.23 -18.14 -6.79
CA SER A 234 -20.08 -19.13 -6.11
C SER A 234 -20.23 -18.85 -4.61
N LEU A 235 -19.15 -18.44 -3.93
CA LEU A 235 -19.26 -18.05 -2.53
C LEU A 235 -20.08 -16.77 -2.36
N VAL A 236 -19.90 -15.78 -3.22
CA VAL A 236 -20.70 -14.54 -3.21
C VAL A 236 -22.21 -14.86 -3.34
N GLU A 237 -22.58 -15.80 -4.21
CA GLU A 237 -23.99 -16.21 -4.38
C GLU A 237 -24.58 -16.93 -3.16
N THR A 238 -23.73 -17.56 -2.36
CA THR A 238 -24.17 -18.32 -1.20
C THR A 238 -24.62 -17.42 -0.05
N PHE A 239 -23.99 -16.25 0.12
CA PHE A 239 -24.29 -15.33 1.21
C PHE A 239 -25.30 -14.27 0.78
N SER A 240 -26.58 -14.52 1.10
CA SER A 240 -27.67 -13.56 0.90
C SER A 240 -28.78 -13.82 1.89
N ALA A 241 -29.14 -12.85 2.70
CA ALA A 241 -30.23 -12.98 3.65
C ALA A 241 -30.87 -11.64 3.94
N ASP A 242 -32.21 -11.63 3.95
CA ASP A 242 -33.02 -10.54 4.45
C ASP A 242 -32.95 -10.51 5.99
N LEU A 243 -32.18 -9.56 6.53
CA LEU A 243 -31.92 -9.44 7.97
C LEU A 243 -33.01 -8.63 8.68
N ASN A 244 -33.70 -7.74 7.97
CA ASN A 244 -34.73 -6.86 8.53
C ASN A 244 -36.15 -7.41 8.37
N GLY A 245 -36.37 -8.42 7.52
CA GLY A 245 -37.64 -9.13 7.31
C GLY A 245 -38.61 -8.38 6.41
N ASP A 246 -38.17 -7.43 5.57
CA ASP A 246 -39.01 -6.65 4.67
C ASP A 246 -39.21 -7.28 3.28
N SER A 247 -38.54 -8.41 3.03
CA SER A 247 -38.57 -9.18 1.78
C SER A 247 -37.91 -8.48 0.60
N VAL A 248 -37.02 -7.52 0.86
CA VAL A 248 -36.18 -6.84 -0.12
C VAL A 248 -34.73 -7.03 0.30
N ILE A 249 -33.81 -7.41 -0.57
CA ILE A 249 -32.39 -7.41 -0.27
C ILE A 249 -31.85 -6.02 -0.60
N ASP A 250 -31.53 -5.25 0.43
CA ASP A 250 -31.03 -3.87 0.30
C ASP A 250 -29.77 -3.61 1.15
N GLU A 251 -29.37 -2.38 1.38
CA GLU A 251 -28.17 -2.01 2.12
C GLU A 251 -28.16 -2.42 3.60
N ASN A 252 -29.27 -2.88 4.14
CA ASN A 252 -29.42 -3.32 5.53
C ASN A 252 -29.28 -4.84 5.68
N ASP A 253 -29.06 -5.56 4.59
CA ASP A 253 -29.12 -7.01 4.52
C ASP A 253 -27.75 -7.66 4.26
N LEU A 254 -27.67 -8.98 4.50
CA LEU A 254 -26.46 -9.74 4.22
C LEU A 254 -26.25 -9.92 2.72
N ARG A 255 -25.02 -9.65 2.28
CA ARG A 255 -24.54 -9.85 0.92
C ARG A 255 -23.25 -10.62 0.89
N GLY A 256 -22.99 -11.26 -0.23
CA GLY A 256 -21.77 -12.02 -0.45
C GLY A 256 -20.54 -11.17 -0.59
N PHE A 257 -20.67 -10.00 -1.27
CA PHE A 257 -19.51 -9.16 -1.55
C PHE A 257 -19.84 -7.68 -1.53
N THR A 258 -18.95 -6.91 -0.92
CA THR A 258 -18.99 -5.44 -0.92
C THR A 258 -17.67 -4.87 -1.40
N ALA A 259 -17.73 -3.88 -2.27
CA ALA A 259 -16.57 -3.13 -2.73
C ALA A 259 -16.93 -1.63 -2.89
N TYR A 260 -15.91 -0.80 -3.04
CA TYR A 260 -16.07 0.62 -3.31
C TYR A 260 -15.61 0.93 -4.74
N GLY A 261 -16.51 1.41 -5.59
CA GLY A 261 -16.19 1.91 -6.92
C GLY A 261 -15.15 1.07 -7.68
N ASN A 262 -13.95 1.60 -7.82
CA ASN A 262 -12.86 0.95 -8.54
C ASN A 262 -12.18 -0.22 -7.79
N SER A 263 -12.59 -0.56 -6.57
CA SER A 263 -12.09 -1.75 -5.86
C SER A 263 -12.54 -3.08 -6.48
N ILE A 264 -13.26 -3.06 -7.61
CA ILE A 264 -13.47 -4.23 -8.46
C ILE A 264 -12.35 -4.42 -9.51
N ASN A 265 -11.57 -3.37 -9.81
CA ASN A 265 -10.49 -3.44 -10.81
C ASN A 265 -9.40 -4.48 -10.47
N PRO A 266 -9.08 -4.80 -9.20
CA PRO A 266 -8.16 -5.87 -8.87
C PRO A 266 -8.51 -7.22 -9.51
N LEU A 267 -9.78 -7.49 -9.82
CA LEU A 267 -10.20 -8.69 -10.57
C LEU A 267 -9.62 -8.73 -11.99
N THR A 268 -9.35 -7.57 -12.61
CA THR A 268 -8.67 -7.50 -13.91
C THR A 268 -7.23 -8.00 -13.82
N TYR A 269 -6.52 -7.57 -12.78
CA TYR A 269 -5.11 -7.91 -12.61
C TYR A 269 -4.95 -9.34 -12.12
N SER A 270 -5.73 -9.74 -11.13
CA SER A 270 -5.67 -11.08 -10.54
C SER A 270 -6.01 -12.18 -11.54
N THR A 271 -6.87 -11.88 -12.50
CA THR A 271 -7.20 -12.77 -13.62
C THR A 271 -6.32 -12.57 -14.85
N GLN A 272 -5.31 -11.70 -14.79
CA GLN A 272 -4.41 -11.37 -15.91
C GLN A 272 -5.18 -10.93 -17.18
N THR A 273 -6.11 -9.99 -17.00
CA THR A 273 -6.92 -9.37 -18.04
C THR A 273 -6.78 -7.86 -18.09
N ALA A 274 -5.56 -7.37 -17.80
CA ALA A 274 -5.20 -5.96 -17.98
C ALA A 274 -5.32 -5.53 -19.46
N ILE A 275 -5.58 -4.25 -19.70
CA ILE A 275 -5.78 -3.72 -21.06
C ILE A 275 -4.46 -3.60 -21.81
N MET A 276 -3.40 -3.23 -21.08
CA MET A 276 -2.06 -3.08 -21.64
C MET A 276 -1.24 -4.34 -21.39
N ALA A 277 -0.42 -4.69 -22.38
CA ALA A 277 0.56 -5.76 -22.23
C ALA A 277 1.93 -5.28 -22.67
N LYS A 278 2.95 -5.64 -21.88
CA LYS A 278 4.35 -5.39 -22.22
C LYS A 278 4.84 -6.40 -23.25
N GLN A 279 5.57 -5.92 -24.25
CA GLN A 279 6.21 -6.72 -25.28
C GLN A 279 7.65 -7.08 -24.88
N GLU A 280 8.25 -8.04 -25.61
CA GLU A 280 9.65 -8.46 -25.36
C GLU A 280 10.67 -7.33 -25.53
N ASP A 281 10.35 -6.33 -26.36
CA ASP A 281 11.20 -5.13 -26.56
C ASP A 281 11.01 -4.04 -25.49
N GLY A 282 10.17 -4.30 -24.49
CA GLY A 282 9.87 -3.38 -23.40
C GLY A 282 8.73 -2.40 -23.69
N THR A 283 8.20 -2.35 -24.91
CA THR A 283 7.08 -1.47 -25.24
C THR A 283 5.75 -2.02 -24.74
N HIS A 284 4.80 -1.14 -24.45
CA HIS A 284 3.45 -1.52 -24.07
C HIS A 284 2.49 -1.33 -25.24
N ILE A 285 1.57 -2.26 -25.39
CA ILE A 285 0.54 -2.23 -26.43
C ILE A 285 -0.83 -2.46 -25.82
N ILE A 286 -1.86 -2.02 -26.53
CA ILE A 286 -3.25 -2.39 -26.24
C ILE A 286 -3.47 -3.84 -26.66
N ASP A 287 -3.57 -4.74 -25.66
CA ASP A 287 -3.79 -6.17 -25.86
C ASP A 287 -5.23 -6.59 -25.51
N PHE A 288 -6.22 -5.81 -25.96
CA PHE A 288 -7.60 -5.88 -25.51
C PHE A 288 -8.59 -5.55 -26.64
N PRO A 289 -9.82 -6.17 -26.70
CA PRO A 289 -10.23 -7.32 -25.88
C PRO A 289 -9.91 -8.66 -26.57
N LYS A 290 -9.62 -9.67 -25.74
CA LYS A 290 -9.54 -11.10 -26.14
C LYS A 290 -10.73 -11.85 -25.53
N GLU A 291 -10.90 -13.14 -25.87
CA GLU A 291 -11.97 -13.99 -25.35
C GLU A 291 -11.98 -14.03 -23.81
N LYS A 292 -10.82 -14.22 -23.19
CA LYS A 292 -10.64 -14.19 -21.72
C LYS A 292 -11.10 -12.87 -21.09
N HIS A 293 -10.78 -11.72 -21.72
CA HIS A 293 -11.26 -10.42 -21.25
C HIS A 293 -12.78 -10.33 -21.27
N ILE A 294 -13.40 -10.77 -22.38
CA ILE A 294 -14.86 -10.73 -22.51
C ILE A 294 -15.50 -11.59 -21.41
N GLU A 295 -15.00 -12.79 -21.18
CA GLU A 295 -15.52 -13.68 -20.15
C GLU A 295 -15.42 -13.05 -18.75
N VAL A 296 -14.24 -12.57 -18.34
CA VAL A 296 -14.01 -11.98 -17.01
C VAL A 296 -14.85 -10.73 -16.82
N TYR A 297 -14.83 -9.81 -17.79
CA TYR A 297 -15.54 -8.54 -17.67
C TYR A 297 -17.07 -8.74 -17.65
N ASP A 298 -17.59 -9.71 -18.39
CA ASP A 298 -19.01 -10.04 -18.36
C ASP A 298 -19.41 -10.71 -17.02
N LYS A 299 -18.56 -11.56 -16.44
CA LYS A 299 -18.78 -12.12 -15.09
C LYS A 299 -18.80 -11.02 -14.02
N VAL A 300 -17.88 -10.07 -14.08
CA VAL A 300 -17.84 -8.94 -13.14
C VAL A 300 -19.02 -7.99 -13.37
N TYR A 301 -19.44 -7.79 -14.62
CA TYR A 301 -20.66 -7.05 -14.93
C TYR A 301 -21.87 -7.69 -14.26
N ASP A 302 -22.05 -9.02 -14.39
CA ASP A 302 -23.15 -9.76 -13.78
C ASP A 302 -23.06 -9.66 -12.22
N LEU A 303 -21.88 -9.76 -11.64
CA LEU A 303 -21.65 -9.59 -10.20
C LEU A 303 -22.17 -8.22 -9.72
N VAL A 304 -21.73 -7.14 -10.35
CA VAL A 304 -22.05 -5.76 -9.97
C VAL A 304 -23.57 -5.47 -10.04
N HIS A 305 -24.28 -6.20 -10.94
CA HIS A 305 -25.73 -6.07 -11.09
C HIS A 305 -26.54 -7.11 -10.30
N SER A 306 -25.87 -7.99 -9.54
CA SER A 306 -26.53 -8.99 -8.71
C SER A 306 -27.01 -8.38 -7.39
N PRO A 307 -28.06 -8.93 -6.76
CA PRO A 307 -28.46 -8.51 -5.42
C PRO A 307 -27.44 -8.87 -4.34
N ASN A 308 -26.46 -9.73 -4.65
CA ASN A 308 -25.44 -10.20 -3.71
C ASN A 308 -24.19 -9.31 -3.66
N PHE A 309 -24.21 -8.21 -4.41
CA PHE A 309 -23.15 -7.20 -4.42
C PHE A 309 -23.64 -5.87 -3.86
N LEU A 310 -22.85 -5.22 -3.03
CA LEU A 310 -23.07 -3.87 -2.56
C LEU A 310 -21.97 -2.93 -3.03
N ASP A 311 -22.36 -1.93 -3.81
CA ASP A 311 -21.49 -0.81 -4.16
C ASP A 311 -21.57 0.27 -3.08
N ARG A 312 -20.50 0.44 -2.31
CA ARG A 312 -20.44 1.45 -1.24
C ARG A 312 -20.29 2.88 -1.75
N GLU A 313 -19.99 3.09 -3.02
CA GLU A 313 -20.06 4.44 -3.62
C GLU A 313 -21.51 4.96 -3.67
N LYS A 314 -22.48 4.04 -3.75
CA LYS A 314 -23.91 4.34 -3.75
C LYS A 314 -24.54 4.32 -2.35
N ALA A 315 -23.72 4.27 -1.31
CA ALA A 315 -24.18 4.23 0.07
C ALA A 315 -24.99 5.47 0.45
N PRO A 316 -25.94 5.33 1.42
CA PRO A 316 -26.74 6.46 1.93
C PRO A 316 -25.87 7.61 2.47
N GLU A 317 -26.41 8.84 2.42
CA GLU A 317 -25.81 10.03 3.02
C GLU A 317 -25.39 9.79 4.47
N GLY A 318 -24.13 10.09 4.80
CA GLY A 318 -23.60 10.00 6.17
C GLY A 318 -22.52 8.95 6.37
N PHE A 319 -22.27 8.05 5.40
CA PHE A 319 -21.12 7.17 5.39
C PHE A 319 -20.00 7.78 4.54
N ALA A 320 -18.79 7.83 5.09
CA ALA A 320 -17.65 8.27 4.33
C ALA A 320 -17.48 7.40 3.07
N HIS A 321 -17.29 8.04 1.93
CA HIS A 321 -16.88 7.38 0.69
C HIS A 321 -15.43 6.95 0.86
N SER A 322 -15.19 5.71 1.30
CA SER A 322 -13.83 5.25 1.59
C SER A 322 -13.79 3.75 1.81
N ASP A 323 -12.59 3.20 1.78
CA ASP A 323 -12.30 1.84 2.18
C ASP A 323 -12.87 1.52 3.58
N ASN A 324 -12.93 2.49 4.51
CA ASN A 324 -13.55 2.34 5.83
C ASN A 324 -15.04 1.95 5.77
N ALA A 325 -15.78 2.47 4.80
CA ALA A 325 -17.18 2.12 4.65
C ALA A 325 -17.37 0.66 4.20
N VAL A 326 -16.46 0.15 3.38
CA VAL A 326 -16.44 -1.26 2.95
C VAL A 326 -16.11 -2.18 4.11
N VAL A 327 -15.07 -1.83 4.88
CA VAL A 327 -14.65 -2.58 6.08
C VAL A 327 -15.75 -2.59 7.14
N TYR A 328 -16.50 -1.50 7.30
CA TYR A 328 -17.63 -1.43 8.22
C TYR A 328 -18.73 -2.45 7.90
N GLU A 329 -19.00 -2.74 6.61
CA GLU A 329 -19.98 -3.77 6.24
C GLU A 329 -19.54 -5.17 6.68
N LEU A 330 -18.23 -5.44 6.64
CA LEU A 330 -17.67 -6.67 7.20
C LEU A 330 -17.83 -6.69 8.73
N GLU A 331 -17.42 -5.62 9.42
CA GLU A 331 -17.44 -5.52 10.89
C GLU A 331 -18.85 -5.75 11.48
N VAL A 332 -19.89 -5.26 10.81
CA VAL A 332 -21.27 -5.39 11.27
C VAL A 332 -21.99 -6.64 10.75
N GLY A 333 -21.27 -7.54 10.04
CA GLY A 333 -21.79 -8.81 9.54
C GLY A 333 -22.83 -8.67 8.41
N ARG A 334 -22.78 -7.58 7.62
CA ARG A 334 -23.63 -7.38 6.45
C ARG A 334 -22.95 -7.71 5.12
N SER A 335 -21.68 -8.04 5.16
CA SER A 335 -20.95 -8.55 4.01
C SER A 335 -20.12 -9.78 4.42
N ALA A 336 -20.23 -10.86 3.65
CA ALA A 336 -19.43 -12.06 3.90
C ALA A 336 -17.97 -11.85 3.46
N MET A 337 -17.76 -11.11 2.39
CA MET A 337 -16.43 -10.75 1.87
C MET A 337 -16.40 -9.28 1.42
N VAL A 338 -15.23 -8.66 1.54
CA VAL A 338 -15.01 -7.27 1.08
C VAL A 338 -13.71 -7.16 0.30
N GLY A 339 -13.71 -6.30 -0.74
CA GLY A 339 -12.52 -5.94 -1.50
C GLY A 339 -11.94 -4.62 -1.00
N VAL A 340 -10.69 -4.64 -0.51
CA VAL A 340 -10.04 -3.49 0.11
C VAL A 340 -8.53 -3.58 -0.05
N VAL A 341 -7.80 -2.51 0.25
CA VAL A 341 -6.34 -2.57 0.39
C VAL A 341 -5.93 -3.12 1.77
N LEU A 342 -4.74 -3.68 1.88
CA LEU A 342 -4.24 -4.32 3.10
C LEU A 342 -4.31 -3.41 4.33
N LYS A 343 -4.12 -2.10 4.15
CA LYS A 343 -4.32 -1.10 5.22
C LYS A 343 -5.70 -1.16 5.89
N GLY A 344 -6.72 -1.66 5.18
CA GLY A 344 -8.07 -1.83 5.73
C GLY A 344 -8.14 -2.73 6.95
N VAL A 345 -7.18 -3.63 7.13
CA VAL A 345 -7.06 -4.49 8.30
C VAL A 345 -6.89 -3.70 9.61
N GLU A 346 -6.22 -2.54 9.54
CA GLU A 346 -5.99 -1.67 10.71
C GLU A 346 -7.31 -1.15 11.32
N TRP A 347 -8.36 -1.00 10.49
CA TRP A 347 -9.67 -0.52 10.94
C TRP A 347 -10.51 -1.61 11.61
N LEU A 348 -10.14 -2.89 11.44
CA LEU A 348 -10.82 -4.05 12.05
C LEU A 348 -10.22 -4.47 13.41
N ARG A 349 -9.24 -3.75 13.94
CA ARG A 349 -8.58 -4.14 15.20
C ARG A 349 -9.53 -4.30 16.39
N ASP A 350 -10.63 -3.57 16.41
CA ASP A 350 -11.64 -3.58 17.46
C ASP A 350 -12.84 -4.51 17.12
N MET A 351 -12.82 -5.17 15.95
CA MET A 351 -13.83 -6.13 15.53
C MET A 351 -13.84 -7.31 16.51
N LYS A 352 -15.03 -7.73 16.94
CA LYS A 352 -15.21 -8.81 17.92
C LYS A 352 -15.11 -10.19 17.30
N GLU A 353 -15.67 -10.32 16.11
CA GLU A 353 -15.62 -11.55 15.33
C GLU A 353 -14.28 -11.66 14.61
N ASP A 354 -13.88 -12.88 14.29
CA ASP A 354 -12.67 -13.11 13.52
C ASP A 354 -12.90 -12.86 12.04
N PHE A 355 -11.85 -12.44 11.34
CA PHE A 355 -11.83 -12.28 9.90
C PHE A 355 -10.55 -12.91 9.33
N GLY A 356 -10.59 -13.28 8.05
CA GLY A 356 -9.42 -13.77 7.36
C GLY A 356 -9.06 -12.89 6.17
N ILE A 357 -7.83 -13.05 5.67
CA ILE A 357 -7.26 -12.32 4.54
C ILE A 357 -7.00 -13.31 3.41
N LEU A 358 -7.35 -12.95 2.18
CA LEU A 358 -7.16 -13.77 0.99
C LEU A 358 -6.56 -12.92 -0.14
N PRO A 359 -5.75 -13.52 -1.05
CA PRO A 359 -5.48 -12.90 -2.32
C PRO A 359 -6.77 -12.79 -3.16
N TYR A 360 -6.82 -11.87 -4.11
CA TYR A 360 -7.86 -11.90 -5.13
C TYR A 360 -7.78 -13.21 -5.94
N PRO A 361 -8.93 -13.73 -6.45
CA PRO A 361 -8.97 -15.04 -7.09
C PRO A 361 -8.24 -15.02 -8.44
N LYS A 362 -7.60 -16.14 -8.81
CA LYS A 362 -7.06 -16.33 -10.16
C LYS A 362 -8.19 -16.57 -11.19
N TYR A 363 -7.85 -16.47 -12.48
CA TYR A 363 -8.82 -16.75 -13.54
C TYR A 363 -9.35 -18.18 -13.49
N ASN A 364 -8.45 -19.17 -13.46
CA ASN A 364 -8.75 -20.59 -13.44
C ASN A 364 -7.61 -21.38 -12.74
N GLU A 365 -7.74 -22.69 -12.64
CA GLU A 365 -6.72 -23.56 -12.01
C GLU A 365 -5.41 -23.64 -12.80
N GLU A 366 -5.43 -23.36 -14.11
CA GLU A 366 -4.25 -23.38 -14.99
C GLU A 366 -3.33 -22.15 -14.76
N GLN A 367 -3.86 -21.07 -14.23
CA GLN A 367 -3.04 -19.92 -13.83
C GLN A 367 -2.19 -20.33 -12.61
N GLU A 368 -0.86 -20.28 -12.72
CA GLU A 368 0.05 -20.76 -11.68
C GLU A 368 -0.03 -19.88 -10.44
N ASP A 369 0.21 -18.57 -10.58
CA ASP A 369 0.38 -17.64 -9.46
C ASP A 369 -0.87 -16.79 -9.19
N TYR A 370 -1.03 -16.41 -7.91
CA TYR A 370 -1.93 -15.34 -7.53
C TYR A 370 -1.28 -13.99 -7.83
N VAL A 371 -2.01 -13.09 -8.49
CA VAL A 371 -1.54 -11.74 -8.81
C VAL A 371 -2.28 -10.73 -7.93
N CYS A 372 -1.53 -10.01 -7.10
CA CYS A 372 -2.05 -9.06 -6.12
C CYS A 372 -1.63 -7.64 -6.53
N SER A 373 -2.54 -6.92 -7.16
CA SER A 373 -2.25 -5.56 -7.63
C SER A 373 -2.04 -4.60 -6.46
N ILE A 374 -1.10 -3.68 -6.64
CA ILE A 374 -0.87 -2.57 -5.72
C ILE A 374 -1.60 -1.35 -6.29
N LEU A 375 -2.49 -0.76 -5.50
CA LEU A 375 -3.28 0.39 -5.91
C LEU A 375 -2.38 1.61 -6.11
N ARG A 376 -2.52 2.31 -7.24
CA ARG A 376 -1.74 3.49 -7.67
C ARG A 376 -1.50 4.60 -6.62
N ARG A 377 -2.05 4.46 -5.40
CA ARG A 377 -1.81 5.37 -4.28
C ARG A 377 -0.49 5.12 -3.54
N PHE A 378 0.27 4.07 -3.90
CA PHE A 378 1.58 3.82 -3.30
C PHE A 378 2.57 4.94 -3.62
N THR A 379 3.53 5.12 -2.72
CA THR A 379 4.52 6.19 -2.81
C THR A 379 5.65 5.83 -3.78
N VAL A 380 5.92 6.71 -4.74
CA VAL A 380 7.11 6.70 -5.57
C VAL A 380 7.98 7.92 -5.26
N ALA A 381 9.26 7.87 -5.62
CA ALA A 381 10.21 8.96 -5.48
C ALA A 381 10.81 9.35 -6.83
N SER A 382 10.98 10.64 -7.04
CA SER A 382 11.67 11.25 -8.17
C SER A 382 12.69 12.29 -7.68
N VAL A 383 13.73 12.55 -8.47
CA VAL A 383 14.70 13.61 -8.20
C VAL A 383 14.48 14.74 -9.22
N PRO A 384 14.16 15.98 -8.79
CA PRO A 384 13.94 17.07 -9.71
C PRO A 384 15.26 17.51 -10.37
N ILE A 385 15.17 18.08 -11.57
CA ILE A 385 16.35 18.66 -12.29
C ILE A 385 16.98 19.83 -11.52
N THR A 386 16.31 20.36 -10.50
CA THR A 386 16.77 21.45 -9.64
C THR A 386 17.39 20.96 -8.32
N ALA A 387 17.50 19.65 -8.09
CA ALA A 387 18.15 19.11 -6.90
C ALA A 387 19.58 19.63 -6.77
N VAL A 388 19.98 20.00 -5.54
CA VAL A 388 21.31 20.62 -5.29
C VAL A 388 22.42 19.60 -5.56
N ASP A 389 22.27 18.39 -5.05
CA ASP A 389 23.18 17.27 -5.29
C ASP A 389 22.37 16.00 -5.62
N PRO A 390 22.18 15.69 -6.91
CA PRO A 390 21.48 14.47 -7.32
C PRO A 390 22.14 13.15 -6.87
N ASP A 391 23.46 13.13 -6.74
CA ASP A 391 24.17 11.98 -6.23
C ASP A 391 23.83 11.74 -4.76
N GLN A 392 23.77 12.81 -3.95
CA GLN A 392 23.33 12.75 -2.55
C GLN A 392 21.86 12.28 -2.44
N SER A 393 20.97 12.79 -3.31
CA SER A 393 19.56 12.34 -3.36
C SER A 393 19.45 10.84 -3.65
N SER A 394 20.23 10.32 -4.60
CA SER A 394 20.24 8.90 -4.94
C SER A 394 20.79 8.03 -3.80
N LEU A 395 21.83 8.50 -3.09
CA LEU A 395 22.39 7.84 -1.91
C LEU A 395 21.37 7.76 -0.77
N VAL A 396 20.64 8.83 -0.52
CA VAL A 396 19.60 8.86 0.52
C VAL A 396 18.47 7.89 0.18
N LEU A 397 18.02 7.82 -1.08
CA LEU A 397 16.99 6.87 -1.51
C LEU A 397 17.44 5.41 -1.33
N GLU A 398 18.69 5.09 -1.66
CA GLU A 398 19.28 3.77 -1.46
C GLU A 398 19.32 3.39 0.02
N ALA A 399 19.82 4.30 0.88
CA ALA A 399 19.90 4.07 2.32
C ALA A 399 18.53 3.91 2.96
N LEU A 400 17.57 4.77 2.59
CA LEU A 400 16.17 4.69 3.05
C LEU A 400 15.54 3.33 2.71
N SER A 401 15.77 2.86 1.46
CA SER A 401 15.22 1.59 0.98
C SER A 401 15.86 0.39 1.67
N CYS A 402 17.18 0.39 1.81
CA CYS A 402 17.91 -0.69 2.47
C CYS A 402 17.50 -0.87 3.93
N ILE A 403 17.43 0.21 4.72
CA ILE A 403 17.00 0.15 6.11
C ILE A 403 15.51 -0.15 6.20
N GLY A 404 14.69 0.40 5.29
CA GLY A 404 13.27 0.08 5.20
C GLY A 404 13.01 -1.41 5.06
N TYR A 405 13.69 -2.07 4.13
CA TYR A 405 13.62 -3.51 3.90
C TYR A 405 14.02 -4.33 5.13
N ASN A 406 15.13 -3.96 5.78
CA ASN A 406 15.65 -4.72 6.90
C ASN A 406 14.86 -4.53 8.20
N ASP A 407 14.29 -3.35 8.43
CA ASP A 407 13.74 -2.97 9.73
C ASP A 407 12.25 -2.59 9.69
N ILE A 408 11.81 -1.79 8.72
CA ILE A 408 10.45 -1.22 8.72
C ILE A 408 9.44 -2.22 8.16
N ILE A 409 9.72 -2.81 6.99
CA ILE A 409 8.82 -3.79 6.38
C ILE A 409 8.61 -5.00 7.28
N PRO A 410 9.67 -5.63 7.87
CA PRO A 410 9.48 -6.73 8.82
C PRO A 410 8.73 -6.30 10.08
N THR A 411 8.97 -5.10 10.60
CA THR A 411 8.26 -4.58 11.77
C THR A 411 6.77 -4.43 11.48
N TYR A 412 6.40 -3.80 10.37
CA TYR A 412 5.00 -3.69 9.97
C TYR A 412 4.37 -5.06 9.75
N PHE A 413 5.03 -5.93 9.00
CA PHE A 413 4.50 -7.24 8.63
C PHE A 413 4.34 -8.17 9.84
N ASN A 414 5.34 -8.25 10.70
CA ASN A 414 5.31 -9.17 11.84
C ASN A 414 4.54 -8.60 13.03
N VAL A 415 4.76 -7.31 13.39
CA VAL A 415 4.17 -6.72 14.59
C VAL A 415 2.78 -6.16 14.31
N ALA A 416 2.62 -5.36 13.25
CA ALA A 416 1.33 -4.76 12.96
C ALA A 416 0.36 -5.78 12.35
N LEU A 417 0.76 -6.51 11.31
CA LEU A 417 -0.13 -7.46 10.63
C LEU A 417 -0.25 -8.78 11.40
N LYS A 418 0.84 -9.53 11.59
CA LYS A 418 0.78 -10.88 12.15
C LYS A 418 0.40 -10.93 13.64
N ASP A 419 0.92 -10.02 14.46
CA ASP A 419 0.68 -10.07 15.91
C ASP A 419 -0.60 -9.34 16.34
N LYS A 420 -0.93 -8.20 15.71
CA LYS A 420 -2.09 -7.38 16.11
C LYS A 420 -3.38 -7.75 15.37
N TYR A 421 -3.30 -8.13 14.09
CA TYR A 421 -4.47 -8.26 13.23
C TYR A 421 -4.73 -9.68 12.72
N THR A 422 -3.76 -10.61 12.76
CA THR A 422 -4.01 -12.00 12.41
C THR A 422 -4.13 -12.85 13.66
N ARG A 423 -5.24 -13.59 13.77
CA ARG A 423 -5.52 -14.45 14.92
C ARG A 423 -5.24 -15.92 14.62
N ASP A 424 -4.82 -16.23 13.39
CA ASP A 424 -4.53 -17.59 12.94
C ASP A 424 -3.27 -17.68 12.05
N ALA A 425 -2.71 -18.90 11.96
CA ALA A 425 -1.53 -19.18 11.14
C ALA A 425 -1.82 -19.19 9.63
N ASP A 426 -3.07 -19.48 9.25
CA ASP A 426 -3.49 -19.54 7.84
C ASP A 426 -3.44 -18.15 7.20
N THR A 427 -3.91 -17.12 7.92
CA THR A 427 -3.83 -15.73 7.46
C THR A 427 -2.37 -15.28 7.25
N ALA A 428 -1.43 -15.73 8.11
CA ALA A 428 -0.01 -15.39 7.93
C ALA A 428 0.56 -15.96 6.62
N GLU A 429 0.18 -17.18 6.26
CA GLU A 429 0.56 -17.80 4.99
C GLU A 429 -0.06 -17.08 3.79
N MET A 430 -1.32 -16.64 3.90
CA MET A 430 -1.97 -15.85 2.83
C MET A 430 -1.25 -14.52 2.59
N LEU A 431 -0.77 -13.86 3.63
CA LEU A 431 0.02 -12.65 3.51
C LEU A 431 1.34 -12.89 2.77
N ASP A 432 2.01 -14.03 3.00
CA ASP A 432 3.22 -14.39 2.25
C ASP A 432 2.92 -14.60 0.74
N ILE A 433 1.79 -15.26 0.41
CA ILE A 433 1.31 -15.43 -0.98
C ILE A 433 0.98 -14.07 -1.61
N ILE A 434 0.30 -13.20 -0.89
CA ILE A 434 -0.08 -11.86 -1.35
C ILE A 434 1.17 -11.02 -1.66
N GLN A 435 2.18 -11.07 -0.78
CA GLN A 435 3.43 -10.34 -0.99
C GLN A 435 4.22 -10.87 -2.20
N ALA A 436 4.27 -12.21 -2.35
CA ALA A 436 4.93 -12.84 -3.49
C ALA A 436 4.25 -12.51 -4.83
N GLY A 437 2.93 -12.30 -4.82
CA GLY A 437 2.11 -11.96 -5.99
C GLY A 437 2.03 -10.46 -6.31
N ALA A 438 2.81 -9.61 -5.65
CA ALA A 438 2.76 -8.15 -5.82
C ALA A 438 2.90 -7.73 -7.30
N TYR A 439 1.96 -6.93 -7.81
CA TYR A 439 1.89 -6.53 -9.21
C TYR A 439 1.64 -5.04 -9.37
N PHE A 440 2.44 -4.40 -10.20
CA PHE A 440 2.32 -2.99 -10.58
C PHE A 440 1.84 -2.91 -12.03
N ASP A 441 0.69 -2.29 -12.26
CA ASP A 441 0.15 -2.13 -13.60
C ASP A 441 0.65 -0.86 -14.27
N PHE A 442 1.07 -0.96 -15.53
CA PHE A 442 1.54 0.17 -16.34
C PHE A 442 0.49 1.26 -16.49
N ALA A 443 -0.74 0.88 -16.85
CA ALA A 443 -1.81 1.84 -17.07
C ALA A 443 -2.28 2.50 -15.77
N ASP A 444 -2.12 1.81 -14.63
CA ASP A 444 -2.40 2.37 -13.31
C ASP A 444 -1.30 3.36 -12.86
N ALA A 445 -0.04 3.04 -13.12
CA ALA A 445 1.10 3.92 -12.84
C ALA A 445 1.02 5.23 -13.67
N PHE A 446 0.72 5.12 -14.96
CA PHE A 446 0.53 6.25 -15.87
C PHE A 446 -0.94 6.71 -15.99
N TYR A 447 -1.72 6.57 -14.93
CA TYR A 447 -3.15 6.86 -14.90
C TYR A 447 -3.51 8.21 -15.52
N GLY A 448 -2.77 9.25 -15.20
CA GLY A 448 -3.00 10.62 -15.69
C GLY A 448 -2.74 10.76 -17.19
N ASN A 449 -1.68 10.13 -17.72
CA ASN A 449 -1.30 10.20 -19.13
C ASN A 449 -2.25 9.35 -20.01
N LEU A 450 -2.78 8.24 -19.47
CA LEU A 450 -3.65 7.30 -20.17
C LEU A 450 -5.14 7.51 -19.83
N SER A 451 -5.52 8.70 -19.34
CA SER A 451 -6.92 9.08 -19.04
C SER A 451 -7.69 8.05 -18.20
N GLY A 452 -7.00 7.38 -17.27
CA GLY A 452 -7.62 6.43 -16.36
C GLY A 452 -8.10 5.13 -17.01
N VAL A 453 -7.42 4.67 -18.05
CA VAL A 453 -7.76 3.42 -18.72
C VAL A 453 -7.71 2.19 -17.80
N SER A 454 -6.94 2.23 -16.72
CA SER A 454 -6.93 1.19 -15.69
C SER A 454 -8.28 1.03 -14.97
N ASP A 455 -9.12 2.06 -14.95
CA ASP A 455 -10.48 2.00 -14.41
C ASP A 455 -11.53 1.52 -15.44
N PHE A 456 -11.10 0.90 -16.55
CA PHE A 456 -12.00 0.51 -17.64
C PHE A 456 -12.99 -0.56 -17.21
N LEU A 457 -12.62 -1.51 -16.33
CA LEU A 457 -13.56 -2.50 -15.80
C LEU A 457 -14.68 -1.83 -15.02
N THR A 458 -14.35 -0.89 -14.14
CA THR A 458 -15.33 -0.09 -13.41
C THR A 458 -16.24 0.67 -14.38
N SER A 459 -15.65 1.31 -15.40
CA SER A 459 -16.41 2.03 -16.43
C SER A 459 -17.36 1.13 -17.20
N TYR A 460 -16.91 -0.07 -17.56
CA TYR A 460 -17.75 -1.06 -18.23
C TYR A 460 -18.86 -1.59 -17.33
N ALA A 461 -18.52 -1.99 -16.11
CA ALA A 461 -19.46 -2.63 -15.20
C ALA A 461 -20.56 -1.66 -14.72
N TYR A 462 -20.23 -0.41 -14.42
CA TYR A 462 -21.17 0.54 -13.82
C TYR A 462 -21.86 1.47 -14.83
N TYR A 463 -21.18 1.84 -15.93
CA TYR A 463 -21.67 2.90 -16.82
C TYR A 463 -22.06 2.41 -18.22
N ASN A 464 -21.86 1.12 -18.52
CA ASN A 464 -22.34 0.56 -19.76
C ASN A 464 -23.85 0.29 -19.69
N SER A 465 -24.65 1.17 -20.29
CA SER A 465 -26.12 1.05 -20.33
C SER A 465 -26.64 -0.09 -21.23
N ASN A 466 -25.77 -0.68 -22.05
CA ASN A 466 -26.11 -1.80 -22.92
C ASN A 466 -25.57 -3.07 -22.30
N ALA A 467 -26.41 -3.84 -21.63
CA ALA A 467 -26.01 -5.11 -21.03
C ALA A 467 -25.09 -5.90 -21.99
N LYS A 468 -23.82 -6.08 -21.60
CA LYS A 468 -22.77 -6.77 -22.36
C LYS A 468 -22.38 -6.11 -23.69
N GLY A 469 -21.28 -6.50 -24.28
CA GLY A 469 -20.76 -5.91 -25.50
C GLY A 469 -19.45 -5.16 -25.30
N LEU A 470 -18.55 -5.76 -24.48
CA LEU A 470 -17.25 -5.23 -24.13
C LEU A 470 -16.46 -4.69 -25.32
N ALA A 471 -16.39 -5.47 -26.41
CA ALA A 471 -15.67 -5.07 -27.63
C ALA A 471 -16.20 -3.75 -28.22
N SER A 472 -17.52 -3.61 -28.31
CA SER A 472 -18.14 -2.38 -28.82
C SER A 472 -18.02 -1.20 -27.86
N PHE A 473 -17.96 -1.45 -26.57
CA PHE A 473 -17.74 -0.43 -25.55
C PHE A 473 -16.30 0.09 -25.62
N PHE A 474 -15.33 -0.80 -25.78
CA PHE A 474 -13.92 -0.47 -25.89
C PHE A 474 -13.57 0.26 -27.20
N GLU A 475 -14.08 -0.21 -28.34
CA GLU A 475 -13.78 0.39 -29.66
C GLU A 475 -14.07 1.88 -29.75
N LYS A 476 -14.99 2.40 -28.95
CA LYS A 476 -15.26 3.85 -28.87
C LYS A 476 -14.10 4.65 -28.30
N GLN A 477 -13.24 4.01 -27.51
CA GLN A 477 -12.15 4.64 -26.77
C GLN A 477 -10.76 4.25 -27.32
N ARG A 478 -10.66 3.15 -28.08
CA ARG A 478 -9.40 2.58 -28.57
C ARG A 478 -8.46 3.62 -29.19
N ASN A 479 -8.96 4.42 -30.13
CA ASN A 479 -8.13 5.41 -30.82
C ASN A 479 -7.62 6.51 -29.87
N SER A 480 -8.40 6.90 -28.89
CA SER A 480 -7.99 7.86 -27.88
C SER A 480 -6.91 7.29 -26.97
N ILE A 481 -7.09 6.05 -26.53
CA ILE A 481 -6.11 5.34 -25.67
C ILE A 481 -4.79 5.15 -26.43
N GLN A 482 -4.86 4.72 -27.73
CA GLN A 482 -3.66 4.55 -28.55
C GLN A 482 -2.91 5.87 -28.73
N LYS A 483 -3.63 6.95 -29.03
CA LYS A 483 -3.01 8.26 -29.18
C LYS A 483 -2.29 8.72 -27.87
N GLN A 484 -2.90 8.47 -26.72
CA GLN A 484 -2.29 8.83 -25.43
C GLN A 484 -1.06 7.96 -25.12
N LEU A 485 -1.10 6.70 -25.52
CA LEU A 485 0.06 5.81 -25.39
C LEU A 485 1.21 6.29 -26.28
N ASP A 486 0.91 6.65 -27.53
CA ASP A 486 1.90 7.19 -28.47
C ASP A 486 2.50 8.50 -27.93
N GLU A 487 1.67 9.45 -27.44
CA GLU A 487 2.11 10.70 -26.80
C GLU A 487 2.98 10.48 -25.56
N LEU A 488 2.66 9.45 -24.74
CA LEU A 488 3.48 9.09 -23.60
C LEU A 488 4.87 8.61 -24.03
N TYR A 489 4.93 7.74 -25.05
CA TYR A 489 6.20 7.24 -25.55
C TYR A 489 7.03 8.33 -26.22
N GLU A 490 6.42 9.22 -27.04
CA GLU A 490 7.08 10.38 -27.63
C GLU A 490 7.70 11.29 -26.58
N ALA A 491 7.06 11.47 -25.42
CA ALA A 491 7.59 12.31 -24.32
C ALA A 491 8.83 11.70 -23.61
N TYR A 492 9.15 10.45 -23.87
CA TYR A 492 10.34 9.77 -23.36
C TYR A 492 11.43 9.56 -24.44
N GLU A 493 11.25 10.11 -25.65
CA GLU A 493 12.27 10.03 -26.73
C GLU A 493 13.32 11.13 -26.65
N ASP A 494 13.08 12.22 -25.96
CA ASP A 494 13.95 13.41 -25.83
C ASP A 494 14.78 13.42 -24.55
#